data_af21aba404c90d02074d252f3a1f80ea
#
_entry.id   af21aba404c90d02074d252f3a1f80ea
#
_cell.length_a   1.000
_cell.length_b   1.000
_cell.length_c   1.000
_cell.angle_alpha   90.00
_cell.angle_beta   90.00
_cell.angle_gamma   90.00
#
_symmetry.space_group_name_H-M   'P 1'
#
loop_
_entity.id
_entity.type
_entity.pdbx_description
1 polymer ?
#
loop_
_entity_poly.entity_id
_entity_poly.type
_entity_poly.pdbx_seq_one_letter_code
_entity_poly.pdbx_strand_id
1 'polypeptide(L)'
;GCVVLQNACIQNGASVGNGVLLNAGTEIHCDAAVGDYALIYTNSVVRTGATVGSFARIGSNVTVCNHATVPDDADIPDCAAVH
;
A
#
# COMPACT_ATOMS: atom_id res chain seq x y z
N GLY A 1 4.43 5.41 14.05
CA GLY A 1 3.12 5.58 13.52
C GLY A 1 3.08 5.83 12.04
N CYS A 2 1.91 5.76 11.47
CA CYS A 2 1.73 6.04 10.06
C CYS A 2 0.88 7.30 9.87
N VAL A 3 0.98 7.88 8.67
CA VAL A 3 0.17 9.05 8.31
C VAL A 3 -0.86 8.58 7.29
N VAL A 4 -2.12 8.80 7.61
CA VAL A 4 -3.24 8.43 6.75
C VAL A 4 -3.94 9.71 6.32
N LEU A 5 -3.95 9.99 5.03
CA LEU A 5 -4.55 11.22 4.52
C LEU A 5 -6.02 11.01 4.20
N GLN A 6 -6.67 12.08 3.73
CA GLN A 6 -8.10 12.14 3.52
C GLN A 6 -8.59 11.01 2.60
N ASN A 7 -9.67 10.34 2.99
CA ASN A 7 -10.29 9.25 2.25
C ASN A 7 -9.44 7.99 2.10
N ALA A 8 -8.31 7.89 2.80
CA ALA A 8 -7.59 6.64 2.87
C ALA A 8 -8.33 5.68 3.81
N CYS A 9 -8.29 4.40 3.50
CA CYS A 9 -9.05 3.40 4.23
C CYS A 9 -8.19 2.17 4.51
N ILE A 10 -8.18 1.74 5.76
CA ILE A 10 -7.48 0.52 6.18
C ILE A 10 -8.53 -0.44 6.71
N GLN A 11 -8.68 -1.59 6.08
CA GLN A 11 -9.72 -2.53 6.44
C GLN A 11 -9.28 -3.49 7.55
N ASN A 12 -10.23 -4.30 8.03
CA ASN A 12 -9.98 -5.21 9.14
C ASN A 12 -8.90 -6.22 8.82
N GLY A 13 -8.03 -6.48 9.79
CA GLY A 13 -6.96 -7.45 9.63
C GLY A 13 -5.76 -6.95 8.86
N ALA A 14 -5.83 -5.76 8.29
CA ALA A 14 -4.69 -5.18 7.60
C ALA A 14 -3.65 -4.68 8.61
N SER A 15 -2.40 -4.77 8.24
CA SER A 15 -1.28 -4.30 9.06
C SER A 15 -0.51 -3.23 8.33
N VAL A 16 -0.22 -2.13 9.01
CA VAL A 16 0.55 -1.04 8.42
C VAL A 16 1.69 -0.73 9.37
N GLY A 17 2.91 -0.76 8.84
CA GLY A 17 4.11 -0.53 9.64
C GLY A 17 4.28 0.91 10.10
N ASN A 18 5.42 1.19 10.71
CA ASN A 18 5.75 2.52 11.20
C ASN A 18 6.20 3.41 10.06
N GLY A 19 5.86 4.70 10.15
CA GLY A 19 6.34 5.69 9.19
C GLY A 19 5.73 5.58 7.79
N VAL A 20 4.69 4.79 7.62
CA VAL A 20 4.02 4.63 6.33
C VAL A 20 3.19 5.87 6.01
N LEU A 21 3.23 6.29 4.76
CA LEU A 21 2.39 7.39 4.28
C LEU A 21 1.36 6.85 3.29
N LEU A 22 0.10 7.01 3.63
CA LEU A 22 -1.02 6.66 2.75
C LEU A 22 -1.66 7.94 2.25
N ASN A 23 -1.51 8.22 0.97
CA ASN A 23 -2.08 9.42 0.38
C ASN A 23 -3.59 9.29 0.17
N ALA A 24 -4.22 10.37 -0.24
CA ALA A 24 -5.68 10.44 -0.35
C ALA A 24 -6.24 9.36 -1.28
N GLY A 25 -7.35 8.75 -0.89
CA GLY A 25 -8.02 7.75 -1.70
C GLY A 25 -7.37 6.38 -1.72
N THR A 26 -6.29 6.17 -0.95
CA THR A 26 -5.61 4.88 -0.87
C THR A 26 -6.46 3.89 -0.08
N GLU A 27 -6.48 2.63 -0.51
CA GLU A 27 -7.18 1.57 0.21
C GLU A 27 -6.24 0.42 0.51
N ILE A 28 -6.25 -0.02 1.76
CA ILE A 28 -5.54 -1.22 2.20
C ILE A 28 -6.62 -2.23 2.59
N HIS A 29 -6.74 -3.30 1.84
CA HIS A 29 -7.82 -4.26 2.03
C HIS A 29 -7.52 -5.26 3.14
N CYS A 30 -8.48 -6.14 3.43
CA CYS A 30 -8.38 -7.07 4.54
C CYS A 30 -7.13 -7.94 4.44
N ASP A 31 -6.46 -8.18 5.57
CA ASP A 31 -5.29 -9.05 5.67
C ASP A 31 -4.09 -8.64 4.82
N ALA A 32 -4.12 -7.46 4.23
CA ALA A 32 -2.95 -6.93 3.55
C ALA A 32 -1.92 -6.41 4.57
N ALA A 33 -0.67 -6.39 4.19
CA ALA A 33 0.40 -5.91 5.06
C ALA A 33 1.26 -4.89 4.32
N VAL A 34 1.59 -3.80 5.00
CA VAL A 34 2.46 -2.77 4.47
C VAL A 34 3.66 -2.63 5.40
N GLY A 35 4.86 -2.76 4.86
CA GLY A 35 6.09 -2.66 5.64
C GLY A 35 6.39 -1.24 6.11
N ASP A 36 7.42 -1.11 6.95
CA ASP A 36 7.80 0.17 7.53
C ASP A 36 8.27 1.14 6.45
N TYR A 37 7.91 2.41 6.61
CA TYR A 37 8.37 3.51 5.76
C TYR A 37 8.00 3.40 4.30
N ALA A 38 6.98 2.59 3.97
CA ALA A 38 6.47 2.52 2.62
C ALA A 38 5.68 3.79 2.28
N LEU A 39 5.67 4.14 1.01
CA LEU A 39 4.90 5.27 0.49
C LEU A 39 3.87 4.76 -0.50
N ILE A 40 2.62 5.11 -0.29
CA ILE A 40 1.54 4.72 -1.20
C ILE A 40 0.85 6.00 -1.66
N TYR A 41 0.91 6.27 -2.96
CA TYR A 41 0.41 7.51 -3.51
C TYR A 41 -1.09 7.44 -3.79
N THR A 42 -1.63 8.52 -4.31
CA THR A 42 -3.06 8.78 -4.40
C THR A 42 -3.81 7.70 -5.19
N ASN A 43 -4.97 7.29 -4.67
CA ASN A 43 -5.89 6.35 -5.32
C ASN A 43 -5.33 4.96 -5.60
N SER A 44 -4.26 4.58 -4.92
CA SER A 44 -3.72 3.23 -5.05
C SER A 44 -4.44 2.26 -4.13
N VAL A 45 -4.45 0.99 -4.50
CA VAL A 45 -5.16 -0.05 -3.76
C VAL A 45 -4.22 -1.21 -3.51
N VAL A 46 -4.11 -1.62 -2.24
CA VAL A 46 -3.44 -2.87 -1.86
C VAL A 46 -4.53 -3.86 -1.51
N ARG A 47 -4.71 -4.87 -2.34
CA ARG A 47 -5.86 -5.77 -2.24
C ARG A 47 -5.64 -6.84 -1.17
N THR A 48 -6.66 -7.67 -0.97
CA THR A 48 -6.71 -8.64 0.12
C THR A 48 -5.49 -9.57 0.11
N GLY A 49 -4.84 -9.69 1.26
CA GLY A 49 -3.70 -10.59 1.44
C GLY A 49 -2.41 -10.14 0.76
N ALA A 50 -2.40 -9.00 0.08
CA ALA A 50 -1.19 -8.50 -0.57
C ALA A 50 -0.19 -8.00 0.46
N THR A 51 1.08 -7.97 0.08
CA THR A 51 2.16 -7.53 0.95
C THR A 51 2.97 -6.45 0.24
N VAL A 52 3.21 -5.34 0.94
CA VAL A 52 4.10 -4.29 0.45
C VAL A 52 5.32 -4.26 1.36
N GLY A 53 6.51 -4.37 0.78
CA GLY A 53 7.74 -4.41 1.54
C GLY A 53 8.10 -3.07 2.18
N SER A 54 9.13 -3.10 3.03
CA SER A 54 9.63 -1.90 3.69
C SER A 54 10.30 -0.98 2.69
N PHE A 55 10.12 0.33 2.86
CA PHE A 55 10.69 1.36 1.98
C PHE A 55 10.22 1.28 0.53
N ALA A 56 9.17 0.48 0.25
CA ALA A 56 8.62 0.40 -1.09
C ALA A 56 7.86 1.67 -1.44
N ARG A 57 7.80 1.97 -2.71
CA ARG A 57 6.98 3.07 -3.23
C ARG A 57 5.93 2.53 -4.18
N ILE A 58 4.72 2.91 -3.91
CA ILE A 58 3.60 2.57 -4.77
C ILE A 58 3.12 3.87 -5.41
N GLY A 59 3.20 3.96 -6.73
CA GLY A 59 2.77 5.16 -7.44
C GLY A 59 1.28 5.41 -7.34
N SER A 60 0.79 6.43 -8.03
CA SER A 60 -0.63 6.77 -8.05
C SER A 60 -1.40 5.80 -8.93
N ASN A 61 -2.64 5.48 -8.54
CA ASN A 61 -3.51 4.61 -9.32
C ASN A 61 -2.95 3.20 -9.57
N VAL A 62 -2.09 2.74 -8.66
CA VAL A 62 -1.50 1.40 -8.74
C VAL A 62 -2.43 0.42 -8.02
N THR A 63 -2.56 -0.77 -8.58
CA THR A 63 -3.28 -1.86 -7.92
C THR A 63 -2.30 -2.98 -7.60
N VAL A 64 -2.20 -3.33 -6.32
CA VAL A 64 -1.48 -4.52 -5.89
C VAL A 64 -2.52 -5.62 -5.74
N CYS A 65 -2.48 -6.61 -6.61
CA CYS A 65 -3.53 -7.63 -6.68
C CYS A 65 -3.55 -8.53 -5.45
N ASN A 66 -4.62 -9.31 -5.30
CA ASN A 66 -4.78 -10.21 -4.16
C ASN A 66 -3.55 -11.11 -4.02
N HIS A 67 -3.02 -11.21 -2.81
CA HIS A 67 -1.88 -12.06 -2.46
C HIS A 67 -0.60 -11.75 -3.22
N ALA A 68 -0.52 -10.63 -3.94
CA ALA A 68 0.70 -10.20 -4.61
C ALA A 68 1.69 -9.65 -3.59
N THR A 69 2.97 -9.65 -3.94
CA THR A 69 4.03 -9.16 -3.06
C THR A 69 4.83 -8.07 -3.76
N VAL A 70 4.98 -6.95 -3.10
CA VAL A 70 5.89 -5.88 -3.53
C VAL A 70 7.15 -6.01 -2.67
N PRO A 71 8.31 -6.27 -3.26
CA PRO A 71 9.54 -6.46 -2.47
C PRO A 71 9.98 -5.17 -1.78
N ASP A 72 10.88 -5.32 -0.81
CA ASP A 72 11.47 -4.18 -0.12
C ASP A 72 12.17 -3.27 -1.11
N ASP A 73 12.10 -1.98 -0.88
CA ASP A 73 12.75 -0.96 -1.71
C ASP A 73 12.26 -0.93 -3.17
N ALA A 74 11.17 -1.61 -3.48
CA ALA A 74 10.64 -1.59 -4.85
C ALA A 74 10.02 -0.22 -5.16
N ASP A 75 10.01 0.12 -6.44
CA ASP A 75 9.42 1.37 -6.91
C ASP A 75 8.45 1.02 -8.03
N ILE A 76 7.17 1.18 -7.74
CA ILE A 76 6.11 0.79 -8.67
C ILE A 76 5.63 2.06 -9.38
N PRO A 77 5.73 2.14 -10.70
CA PRO A 77 5.30 3.34 -11.43
C PRO A 77 3.80 3.54 -11.36
N ASP A 78 3.37 4.77 -11.68
CA ASP A 78 1.97 5.13 -11.70
C ASP A 78 1.18 4.23 -12.67
N CYS A 79 -0.05 3.94 -12.32
CA CYS A 79 -0.97 3.16 -13.14
C CYS A 79 -0.52 1.72 -13.40
N ALA A 80 0.44 1.22 -12.65
CA ALA A 80 0.90 -0.17 -12.80
C ALA A 80 -0.01 -1.12 -12.03
N ALA A 81 0.11 -2.39 -12.35
CA ALA A 81 -0.54 -3.45 -11.59
C ALA A 81 0.51 -4.46 -11.16
N VAL A 82 0.44 -4.89 -9.90
CA VAL A 82 1.35 -5.90 -9.35
C VAL A 82 0.56 -7.18 -9.15
N HIS A 83 1.03 -8.24 -9.74
CA HIS A 83 0.34 -9.54 -9.68
C HIS A 83 1.12 -10.57 -8.89
#